data_b152b7a30cb97e0ac1472e6ba1ca7be6
#
_entry.id   b152b7a30cb97e0ac1472e6ba1ca7be6
#
_cell.length_a   1.000
_cell.length_b   1.000
_cell.length_c   1.000
_cell.angle_alpha   90.00
_cell.angle_beta   90.00
_cell.angle_gamma   90.00
#
_symmetry.space_group_name_H-M   'P 1'
#
loop_
_entity.id
_entity.type
_entity.pdbx_description
1 polymer ?
#
loop_
_entity_poly.entity_id
_entity_poly.type
_entity_poly.pdbx_seq_one_letter_code
_entity_poly.pdbx_strand_id
1 'polypeptide(L)'
;MTRATKRRGGQGLVEPGLSEQKVVAAARRIIHTDGVGGLSMRRLSDELGVALGATYYYVASRQELLHLVATNIFSDLEFPDDTEGDWAEQVRIAITNFARLIHAYPGMAGELLRESPIVPVELVVFLRARLAQGGLAPEAIDEAVLTLFFFLGGLLLAGTPWTNTRDPDGPSVQHYFDAGLGIVLRGIATL
;
A
#
# COMPACT_ATOMS: atom_id res chain seq x y z
N MET A 1 35.95 -3.77 50.97
CA MET A 1 36.20 -3.33 49.60
C MET A 1 35.11 -3.89 48.70
N THR A 2 34.05 -3.13 48.51
CA THR A 2 32.86 -3.56 47.79
C THR A 2 32.89 -2.93 46.38
N ARG A 3 32.97 -3.76 45.34
CA ARG A 3 33.08 -3.35 43.93
C ARG A 3 31.68 -3.10 43.38
N ALA A 4 31.32 -1.84 43.21
CA ALA A 4 30.06 -1.43 42.62
C ALA A 4 30.07 -1.73 41.10
N THR A 5 29.20 -2.64 40.69
CA THR A 5 28.97 -2.95 39.27
C THR A 5 28.07 -1.86 38.69
N LYS A 6 28.65 -0.99 37.90
CA LYS A 6 27.95 0.09 37.18
C LYS A 6 27.13 -0.54 36.03
N ARG A 7 25.81 -0.71 36.20
CA ARG A 7 24.86 -1.01 35.13
C ARG A 7 24.87 0.16 34.13
N ARG A 8 25.46 -0.05 32.97
CA ARG A 8 25.28 0.84 31.82
C ARG A 8 23.85 0.66 31.33
N GLY A 9 22.96 1.57 31.70
CA GLY A 9 21.68 1.75 31.05
C GLY A 9 21.94 2.17 29.58
N GLY A 10 21.39 1.40 28.64
CA GLY A 10 21.42 1.77 27.24
C GLY A 10 20.55 3.01 27.04
N GLN A 11 21.18 4.18 27.02
CA GLN A 11 20.61 5.36 26.40
C GLN A 11 20.68 5.10 24.90
N GLY A 12 19.53 4.79 24.25
CA GLY A 12 19.42 4.74 22.82
C GLY A 12 19.90 6.08 22.26
N LEU A 13 20.95 6.02 21.43
CA LEU A 13 21.52 7.19 20.78
C LEU A 13 20.46 7.73 19.80
N VAL A 14 19.74 8.77 20.23
CA VAL A 14 18.93 9.59 19.31
C VAL A 14 19.92 10.33 18.41
N GLU A 15 20.06 9.90 17.17
CA GLU A 15 20.90 10.59 16.20
C GLU A 15 20.31 11.98 15.89
N PRO A 16 21.07 13.07 16.06
CA PRO A 16 20.58 14.42 15.80
C PRO A 16 20.09 14.54 14.37
N GLY A 17 18.79 14.87 14.22
CA GLY A 17 18.17 15.08 12.92
C GLY A 17 17.57 13.85 12.24
N LEU A 18 17.63 12.64 12.83
CA LEU A 18 16.84 11.49 12.40
C LEU A 18 15.43 11.59 12.97
N SER A 19 14.42 11.16 12.21
CA SER A 19 13.02 11.11 12.61
C SER A 19 12.34 9.89 11.98
N GLU A 20 11.20 9.46 12.53
CA GLU A 20 10.40 8.38 11.96
C GLU A 20 10.06 8.69 10.49
N GLN A 21 9.68 9.93 10.16
CA GLN A 21 9.39 10.35 8.79
C GLN A 21 10.58 10.14 7.85
N LYS A 22 11.82 10.44 8.30
CA LYS A 22 13.03 10.20 7.50
C LYS A 22 13.29 8.71 7.32
N VAL A 23 13.07 7.91 8.35
CA VAL A 23 13.20 6.44 8.31
C VAL A 23 12.20 5.85 7.31
N VAL A 24 10.92 6.25 7.39
CA VAL A 24 9.87 5.82 6.47
C VAL A 24 10.16 6.28 5.04
N ALA A 25 10.57 7.54 4.83
CA ALA A 25 10.91 8.05 3.50
C ALA A 25 12.08 7.32 2.86
N ALA A 26 13.13 6.98 3.64
CA ALA A 26 14.26 6.19 3.13
C ALA A 26 13.83 4.76 2.77
N ALA A 27 13.05 4.09 3.63
CA ALA A 27 12.51 2.77 3.36
C ALA A 27 11.62 2.76 2.10
N ARG A 28 10.77 3.77 1.95
CA ARG A 28 9.91 3.95 0.76
C ARG A 28 10.75 4.06 -0.52
N ARG A 29 11.85 4.84 -0.53
CA ARG A 29 12.77 4.92 -1.68
C ARG A 29 13.39 3.57 -2.02
N ILE A 30 13.87 2.82 -1.01
CA ILE A 30 14.43 1.48 -1.22
C ILE A 30 13.39 0.57 -1.86
N ILE A 31 12.15 0.55 -1.36
CA ILE A 31 11.09 -0.30 -1.90
C ILE A 31 10.70 0.11 -3.32
N HIS A 32 10.65 1.40 -3.60
CA HIS A 32 10.35 1.91 -4.95
C HIS A 32 11.38 1.44 -5.98
N THR A 33 12.68 1.44 -5.60
CA THR A 33 13.78 1.10 -6.50
C THR A 33 14.02 -0.41 -6.62
N ASP A 34 14.01 -1.12 -5.48
CA ASP A 34 14.49 -2.50 -5.39
C ASP A 34 13.41 -3.48 -4.89
N GLY A 35 12.19 -2.99 -4.72
CA GLY A 35 11.09 -3.75 -4.16
C GLY A 35 11.21 -4.02 -2.66
N VAL A 36 10.17 -4.65 -2.10
CA VAL A 36 10.14 -5.02 -0.67
C VAL A 36 11.25 -6.01 -0.30
N GLY A 37 11.66 -6.88 -1.23
CA GLY A 37 12.79 -7.80 -1.04
C GLY A 37 14.13 -7.09 -0.82
N GLY A 38 14.32 -5.88 -1.35
CA GLY A 38 15.50 -5.05 -1.16
C GLY A 38 15.57 -4.37 0.21
N LEU A 39 14.46 -4.30 0.96
CA LEU A 39 14.41 -3.65 2.26
C LEU A 39 14.89 -4.58 3.38
N SER A 40 15.96 -4.19 4.07
CA SER A 40 16.36 -4.74 5.36
C SER A 40 16.73 -3.61 6.31
N MET A 41 16.65 -3.87 7.63
CA MET A 41 17.02 -2.86 8.63
C MET A 41 18.49 -2.41 8.48
N ARG A 42 19.37 -3.32 8.07
CA ARG A 42 20.79 -2.99 7.82
C ARG A 42 20.92 -2.05 6.61
N ARG A 43 20.30 -2.38 5.47
CA ARG A 43 20.33 -1.52 4.28
C ARG A 43 19.73 -0.15 4.57
N LEU A 44 18.62 -0.09 5.33
CA LEU A 44 18.02 1.17 5.75
C LEU A 44 18.98 2.01 6.60
N SER A 45 19.71 1.38 7.54
CA SER A 45 20.72 2.08 8.34
C SER A 45 21.87 2.61 7.49
N ASP A 46 22.33 1.81 6.53
CA ASP A 46 23.40 2.19 5.59
C ASP A 46 22.92 3.37 4.71
N GLU A 47 21.69 3.34 4.19
CA GLU A 47 21.08 4.42 3.40
C GLU A 47 20.94 5.74 4.20
N LEU A 48 20.64 5.63 5.49
CA LEU A 48 20.50 6.77 6.39
C LEU A 48 21.84 7.27 6.95
N GLY A 49 22.93 6.51 6.77
CA GLY A 49 24.23 6.83 7.34
C GLY A 49 24.30 6.76 8.87
N VAL A 50 23.48 5.89 9.49
CA VAL A 50 23.36 5.77 10.94
C VAL A 50 23.67 4.36 11.43
N ALA A 51 23.94 4.22 12.74
CA ALA A 51 24.07 2.91 13.36
C ALA A 51 22.74 2.14 13.31
N LEU A 52 22.80 0.80 13.15
CA LEU A 52 21.61 -0.08 13.11
C LEU A 52 20.70 0.12 14.34
N GLY A 53 21.26 0.34 15.53
CA GLY A 53 20.50 0.60 16.75
C GLY A 53 19.68 1.89 16.70
N ALA A 54 20.12 2.87 15.91
CA ALA A 54 19.40 4.14 15.76
C ALA A 54 18.09 3.97 14.97
N THR A 55 18.07 3.09 13.96
CA THR A 55 16.84 2.79 13.21
C THR A 55 15.81 2.06 14.09
N TYR A 56 16.26 1.13 14.95
CA TYR A 56 15.40 0.42 15.88
C TYR A 56 14.81 1.28 17.00
N TYR A 57 15.34 2.48 17.20
CA TYR A 57 14.73 3.45 18.10
C TYR A 57 13.41 4.00 17.55
N TYR A 58 13.28 4.14 16.24
CA TYR A 58 12.10 4.71 15.58
C TYR A 58 11.09 3.66 15.11
N VAL A 59 11.53 2.44 14.82
CA VAL A 59 10.66 1.34 14.35
C VAL A 59 11.12 0.04 15.00
N ALA A 60 10.24 -0.62 15.73
CA ALA A 60 10.59 -1.80 16.51
C ALA A 60 10.87 -3.04 15.64
N SER A 61 10.34 -3.09 14.42
CA SER A 61 10.48 -4.23 13.52
C SER A 61 10.38 -3.83 12.04
N ARG A 62 10.85 -4.73 11.16
CA ARG A 62 10.64 -4.60 9.71
C ARG A 62 9.15 -4.58 9.35
N GLN A 63 8.32 -5.33 10.06
CA GLN A 63 6.88 -5.38 9.81
C GLN A 63 6.20 -4.06 10.16
N GLU A 64 6.52 -3.46 11.30
CA GLU A 64 6.06 -2.13 11.66
C GLU A 64 6.50 -1.08 10.63
N LEU A 65 7.78 -1.14 10.20
CA LEU A 65 8.29 -0.27 9.15
C LEU A 65 7.48 -0.41 7.85
N LEU A 66 7.19 -1.63 7.41
CA LEU A 66 6.37 -1.87 6.22
C LEU A 66 4.95 -1.32 6.37
N HIS A 67 4.36 -1.42 7.56
CA HIS A 67 3.07 -0.82 7.85
C HIS A 67 3.11 0.71 7.73
N LEU A 68 4.10 1.36 8.33
CA LEU A 68 4.29 2.81 8.24
C LEU A 68 4.56 3.26 6.79
N VAL A 69 5.36 2.50 6.03
CA VAL A 69 5.61 2.78 4.62
C VAL A 69 4.34 2.64 3.79
N ALA A 70 3.54 1.59 4.01
CA ALA A 70 2.26 1.40 3.32
C ALA A 70 1.30 2.56 3.60
N THR A 71 1.14 2.97 4.86
CA THR A 71 0.32 4.13 5.23
C THR A 71 0.83 5.42 4.58
N ASN A 72 2.16 5.61 4.53
CA ASN A 72 2.75 6.76 3.83
C ASN A 72 2.52 6.71 2.31
N ILE A 73 2.56 5.51 1.69
CA ILE A 73 2.22 5.35 0.26
C ILE A 73 0.75 5.71 0.03
N PHE A 74 -0.16 5.27 0.91
CA PHE A 74 -1.60 5.54 0.77
C PHE A 74 -1.94 7.03 0.84
N SER A 75 -1.11 7.86 1.51
CA SER A 75 -1.32 9.31 1.53
C SER A 75 -1.15 9.98 0.16
N ASP A 76 -0.57 9.30 -0.82
CA ASP A 76 -0.44 9.78 -2.20
C ASP A 76 -1.63 9.32 -3.08
N LEU A 77 -2.61 8.61 -2.52
CA LEU A 77 -3.77 8.16 -3.29
C LEU A 77 -4.64 9.35 -3.68
N GLU A 78 -4.79 9.54 -4.98
CA GLU A 78 -5.65 10.58 -5.54
C GLU A 78 -7.05 10.01 -5.81
N PHE A 79 -8.05 10.79 -5.40
CA PHE A 79 -9.46 10.49 -5.66
C PHE A 79 -9.99 11.40 -6.76
N PRO A 80 -10.94 10.92 -7.59
CA PRO A 80 -11.58 11.77 -8.58
C PRO A 80 -12.45 12.86 -7.91
N ASP A 81 -12.60 13.98 -8.59
CA ASP A 81 -13.50 15.05 -8.18
C ASP A 81 -14.97 14.62 -8.34
N ASP A 82 -15.88 15.25 -7.57
CA ASP A 82 -17.32 14.95 -7.60
C ASP A 82 -17.98 15.17 -8.97
N THR A 83 -17.31 15.91 -9.87
CA THR A 83 -17.76 16.20 -11.24
C THR A 83 -17.28 15.19 -12.28
N GLU A 84 -16.43 14.23 -11.91
CA GLU A 84 -15.83 13.26 -12.83
C GLU A 84 -16.70 12.00 -13.01
N GLY A 85 -17.75 12.11 -13.81
CA GLY A 85 -18.61 10.99 -14.17
C GLY A 85 -19.63 10.60 -13.10
N ASP A 86 -20.25 9.45 -13.28
CA ASP A 86 -21.16 8.85 -12.31
C ASP A 86 -20.41 8.09 -11.20
N TRP A 87 -21.15 7.53 -10.25
CA TRP A 87 -20.56 6.78 -9.14
C TRP A 87 -19.66 5.61 -9.60
N ALA A 88 -20.04 4.92 -10.67
CA ALA A 88 -19.29 3.76 -11.16
C ALA A 88 -17.97 4.19 -11.81
N GLU A 89 -17.99 5.30 -12.55
CA GLU A 89 -16.78 5.90 -13.13
C GLU A 89 -15.84 6.39 -12.03
N GLN A 90 -16.34 7.04 -10.99
CA GLN A 90 -15.53 7.49 -9.86
C GLN A 90 -14.90 6.32 -9.09
N VAL A 91 -15.66 5.23 -8.86
CA VAL A 91 -15.13 3.99 -8.27
C VAL A 91 -14.04 3.40 -9.19
N ARG A 92 -14.25 3.38 -10.50
CA ARG A 92 -13.28 2.89 -11.48
C ARG A 92 -11.98 3.68 -11.40
N ILE A 93 -12.05 5.01 -11.38
CA ILE A 93 -10.86 5.88 -11.29
C ILE A 93 -10.11 5.63 -9.98
N ALA A 94 -10.79 5.61 -8.84
CA ALA A 94 -10.16 5.40 -7.53
C ALA A 94 -9.46 4.04 -7.43
N ILE A 95 -10.09 2.96 -7.89
CA ILE A 95 -9.50 1.61 -7.91
C ILE A 95 -8.30 1.57 -8.86
N THR A 96 -8.38 2.22 -10.02
CA THR A 96 -7.27 2.29 -10.98
C THR A 96 -6.08 3.06 -10.41
N ASN A 97 -6.33 4.20 -9.76
CA ASN A 97 -5.29 5.00 -9.11
C ASN A 97 -4.60 4.22 -7.99
N PHE A 98 -5.36 3.50 -7.16
CA PHE A 98 -4.79 2.64 -6.14
C PHE A 98 -3.95 1.49 -6.72
N ALA A 99 -4.44 0.82 -7.77
CA ALA A 99 -3.70 -0.24 -8.44
C ALA A 99 -2.36 0.27 -8.99
N ARG A 100 -2.35 1.43 -9.64
CA ARG A 100 -1.13 2.08 -10.16
C ARG A 100 -0.17 2.46 -9.02
N LEU A 101 -0.71 3.03 -7.95
CA LEU A 101 0.07 3.43 -6.78
C LEU A 101 0.81 2.22 -6.19
N ILE A 102 0.13 1.10 -5.96
CA ILE A 102 0.76 -0.10 -5.40
C ILE A 102 1.71 -0.76 -6.39
N HIS A 103 1.40 -0.72 -7.69
CA HIS A 103 2.29 -1.26 -8.73
C HIS A 103 3.66 -0.56 -8.77
N ALA A 104 3.73 0.72 -8.41
CA ALA A 104 4.98 1.47 -8.31
C ALA A 104 5.92 0.96 -7.19
N TYR A 105 5.45 0.06 -6.31
CA TYR A 105 6.22 -0.49 -5.18
C TYR A 105 6.27 -2.02 -5.25
N PRO A 106 7.24 -2.62 -5.97
CA PRO A 106 7.28 -4.05 -6.22
C PRO A 106 7.31 -4.88 -4.93
N GLY A 107 6.41 -5.87 -4.83
CA GLY A 107 6.26 -6.73 -3.66
C GLY A 107 5.34 -6.16 -2.56
N MET A 108 4.94 -4.89 -2.63
CA MET A 108 4.08 -4.27 -1.61
C MET A 108 2.70 -4.93 -1.55
N ALA A 109 2.10 -5.29 -2.69
CA ALA A 109 0.83 -5.99 -2.73
C ALA A 109 0.81 -7.27 -1.86
N GLY A 110 1.88 -8.06 -1.92
CA GLY A 110 2.03 -9.26 -1.09
C GLY A 110 2.09 -8.95 0.41
N GLU A 111 2.75 -7.85 0.79
CA GLU A 111 2.82 -7.43 2.20
C GLU A 111 1.48 -6.90 2.71
N LEU A 112 0.71 -6.18 1.88
CA LEU A 112 -0.61 -5.66 2.25
C LEU A 112 -1.63 -6.76 2.55
N LEU A 113 -1.46 -7.94 1.97
CA LEU A 113 -2.40 -9.06 2.07
C LEU A 113 -1.95 -10.17 3.03
N ARG A 114 -0.81 -9.99 3.73
CA ARG A 114 -0.31 -10.96 4.71
C ARG A 114 -1.17 -10.94 5.99
N GLU A 115 -0.63 -11.35 7.11
CA GLU A 115 -1.27 -11.66 8.39
C GLU A 115 -2.30 -10.63 8.92
N SER A 116 -2.15 -9.35 8.58
CA SER A 116 -3.09 -8.28 8.93
C SER A 116 -3.23 -7.38 7.70
N PRO A 117 -4.28 -7.52 6.92
CA PRO A 117 -4.46 -6.70 5.73
C PRO A 117 -4.39 -5.21 6.06
N ILE A 118 -3.45 -4.51 5.45
CA ILE A 118 -3.32 -3.06 5.55
C ILE A 118 -4.21 -2.48 4.46
N VAL A 119 -5.30 -1.85 4.85
CA VAL A 119 -6.29 -1.29 3.92
C VAL A 119 -6.26 0.23 4.02
N PRO A 120 -6.22 0.96 2.90
CA PRO A 120 -6.34 2.42 2.92
C PRO A 120 -7.76 2.80 3.35
N VAL A 121 -7.89 3.33 4.57
CA VAL A 121 -9.18 3.68 5.17
C VAL A 121 -9.91 4.71 4.30
N GLU A 122 -9.19 5.67 3.75
CA GLU A 122 -9.70 6.71 2.87
C GLU A 122 -10.34 6.12 1.60
N LEU A 123 -9.73 5.06 1.02
CA LEU A 123 -10.31 4.38 -0.12
C LEU A 123 -11.61 3.67 0.26
N VAL A 124 -11.65 2.99 1.40
CA VAL A 124 -12.87 2.33 1.88
C VAL A 124 -13.99 3.34 2.08
N VAL A 125 -13.71 4.47 2.74
CA VAL A 125 -14.66 5.56 2.97
C VAL A 125 -15.17 6.12 1.64
N PHE A 126 -14.27 6.38 0.70
CA PHE A 126 -14.62 6.88 -0.62
C PHE A 126 -15.53 5.89 -1.38
N LEU A 127 -15.14 4.62 -1.48
CA LEU A 127 -15.92 3.59 -2.17
C LEU A 127 -17.33 3.46 -1.60
N ARG A 128 -17.46 3.39 -0.26
CA ARG A 128 -18.77 3.32 0.41
C ARG A 128 -19.64 4.51 0.08
N ALA A 129 -19.08 5.72 0.09
CA ALA A 129 -19.81 6.94 -0.24
C ALA A 129 -20.33 6.92 -1.70
N ARG A 130 -19.50 6.48 -2.65
CA ARG A 130 -19.90 6.42 -4.08
C ARG A 130 -20.93 5.34 -4.34
N LEU A 131 -20.78 4.16 -3.74
CA LEU A 131 -21.75 3.06 -3.86
C LEU A 131 -23.11 3.46 -3.26
N ALA A 132 -23.11 4.17 -2.12
CA ALA A 132 -24.35 4.73 -1.54
C ALA A 132 -25.02 5.75 -2.46
N GLN A 133 -24.24 6.63 -3.12
CA GLN A 133 -24.75 7.56 -4.13
C GLN A 133 -25.35 6.82 -5.34
N GLY A 134 -24.81 5.64 -5.67
CA GLY A 134 -25.34 4.73 -6.68
C GLY A 134 -26.68 4.08 -6.31
N GLY A 135 -27.15 4.28 -5.09
CA GLY A 135 -28.43 3.74 -4.59
C GLY A 135 -28.32 2.34 -3.98
N LEU A 136 -27.12 1.81 -3.74
CA LEU A 136 -26.97 0.49 -3.13
C LEU A 136 -27.43 0.50 -1.66
N ALA A 137 -28.09 -0.57 -1.24
CA ALA A 137 -28.43 -0.80 0.15
C ALA A 137 -27.16 -0.98 1.02
N PRO A 138 -27.18 -0.61 2.31
CA PRO A 138 -26.00 -0.70 3.19
C PRO A 138 -25.32 -2.07 3.18
N GLU A 139 -26.09 -3.15 3.16
CA GLU A 139 -25.60 -4.54 3.14
C GLU A 139 -24.87 -4.84 1.83
N ALA A 140 -25.43 -4.41 0.71
CA ALA A 140 -24.85 -4.56 -0.62
C ALA A 140 -23.56 -3.74 -0.78
N ILE A 141 -23.43 -2.59 -0.11
CA ILE A 141 -22.21 -1.78 -0.12
C ILE A 141 -21.02 -2.57 0.46
N ASP A 142 -21.21 -3.27 1.57
CA ASP A 142 -20.13 -4.04 2.19
C ASP A 142 -19.68 -5.20 1.29
N GLU A 143 -20.63 -5.89 0.67
CA GLU A 143 -20.35 -6.95 -0.30
C GLU A 143 -19.62 -6.41 -1.54
N ALA A 144 -20.05 -5.26 -2.05
CA ALA A 144 -19.43 -4.61 -3.21
C ALA A 144 -17.98 -4.17 -2.91
N VAL A 145 -17.73 -3.53 -1.76
CA VAL A 145 -16.39 -3.13 -1.33
C VAL A 145 -15.48 -4.34 -1.20
N LEU A 146 -15.95 -5.41 -0.56
CA LEU A 146 -15.18 -6.64 -0.41
C LEU A 146 -14.86 -7.28 -1.76
N THR A 147 -15.83 -7.33 -2.67
CA THR A 147 -15.66 -7.84 -4.04
C THR A 147 -14.58 -7.06 -4.81
N LEU A 148 -14.61 -5.72 -4.73
CA LEU A 148 -13.58 -4.88 -5.34
C LEU A 148 -12.19 -5.16 -4.77
N PHE A 149 -12.06 -5.36 -3.46
CA PHE A 149 -10.78 -5.70 -2.84
C PHE A 149 -10.30 -7.11 -3.22
N PHE A 150 -11.17 -8.10 -3.34
CA PHE A 150 -10.79 -9.44 -3.82
C PHE A 150 -10.34 -9.41 -5.28
N PHE A 151 -11.07 -8.69 -6.14
CA PHE A 151 -10.67 -8.50 -7.54
C PHE A 151 -9.28 -7.86 -7.64
N LEU A 152 -9.09 -6.74 -6.95
CA LEU A 152 -7.84 -6.00 -6.93
C LEU A 152 -6.69 -6.83 -6.32
N GLY A 153 -6.92 -7.48 -5.18
CA GLY A 153 -5.94 -8.31 -4.50
C GLY A 153 -5.48 -9.48 -5.37
N GLY A 154 -6.41 -10.17 -6.03
CA GLY A 154 -6.09 -11.25 -6.98
C GLY A 154 -5.21 -10.77 -8.11
N LEU A 155 -5.50 -9.62 -8.68
CA LEU A 155 -4.70 -9.05 -9.77
C LEU A 155 -3.30 -8.61 -9.31
N LEU A 156 -3.22 -7.92 -8.19
CA LEU A 156 -1.95 -7.44 -7.63
C LEU A 156 -1.03 -8.60 -7.21
N LEU A 157 -1.60 -9.70 -6.68
CA LEU A 157 -0.85 -10.91 -6.30
C LEU A 157 -0.39 -11.72 -7.51
N ALA A 158 -1.14 -11.68 -8.61
CA ALA A 158 -0.75 -12.39 -9.83
C ALA A 158 0.60 -11.90 -10.37
N GLY A 159 1.12 -10.78 -9.88
CA GLY A 159 2.45 -10.26 -10.21
C GLY A 159 2.63 -9.98 -11.69
N THR A 160 1.54 -9.87 -12.42
CA THR A 160 1.57 -9.62 -13.86
C THR A 160 2.06 -8.21 -14.10
N PRO A 161 3.19 -8.03 -14.80
CA PRO A 161 3.60 -6.70 -15.25
C PRO A 161 2.46 -6.10 -16.07
N TRP A 162 2.23 -4.80 -15.94
CA TRP A 162 1.25 -4.07 -16.76
C TRP A 162 1.52 -4.16 -18.26
N THR A 163 2.61 -4.81 -18.65
CA THR A 163 2.98 -5.13 -20.04
C THR A 163 2.86 -6.64 -20.26
N ASN A 164 2.18 -7.05 -21.32
CA ASN A 164 2.12 -8.46 -21.71
C ASN A 164 3.46 -8.90 -22.33
N THR A 165 4.33 -9.53 -21.50
CA THR A 165 5.64 -10.01 -21.96
C THR A 165 5.57 -11.36 -22.70
N ARG A 166 4.42 -12.08 -22.64
CA ARG A 166 4.23 -13.38 -23.30
C ARG A 166 3.66 -13.26 -24.71
N ASP A 167 2.89 -12.21 -24.95
CA ASP A 167 2.31 -11.90 -26.26
C ASP A 167 2.40 -10.37 -26.46
N PRO A 168 3.48 -9.90 -27.11
CA PRO A 168 3.68 -8.47 -27.34
C PRO A 168 2.60 -7.83 -28.23
N ASP A 169 1.92 -8.62 -29.05
CA ASP A 169 0.87 -8.18 -29.97
C ASP A 169 -0.54 -8.37 -29.37
N GLY A 170 -0.62 -9.03 -28.21
CA GLY A 170 -1.88 -9.27 -27.50
C GLY A 170 -2.32 -8.11 -26.60
N PRO A 171 -3.56 -8.17 -26.06
CA PRO A 171 -4.06 -7.16 -25.14
C PRO A 171 -3.13 -7.01 -23.93
N SER A 172 -2.91 -5.76 -23.49
CA SER A 172 -2.11 -5.46 -22.31
C SER A 172 -2.80 -5.95 -21.02
N VAL A 173 -2.03 -6.13 -19.93
CA VAL A 173 -2.61 -6.44 -18.61
C VAL A 173 -3.54 -5.31 -18.17
N GLN A 174 -3.24 -4.05 -18.52
CA GLN A 174 -4.12 -2.92 -18.30
C GLN A 174 -5.49 -3.12 -18.97
N HIS A 175 -5.52 -3.62 -20.20
CA HIS A 175 -6.78 -3.94 -20.91
C HIS A 175 -7.60 -4.99 -20.14
N TYR A 176 -6.98 -6.05 -19.65
CA TYR A 176 -7.68 -7.09 -18.86
C TYR A 176 -8.15 -6.56 -17.51
N PHE A 177 -7.37 -5.67 -16.88
CA PHE A 177 -7.78 -4.99 -15.67
C PHE A 177 -9.02 -4.13 -15.90
N ASP A 178 -9.00 -3.26 -16.92
CA ASP A 178 -10.10 -2.36 -17.22
C ASP A 178 -11.37 -3.14 -17.61
N ALA A 179 -11.23 -4.20 -18.41
CA ALA A 179 -12.33 -5.08 -18.79
C ALA A 179 -12.91 -5.81 -17.58
N GLY A 180 -12.06 -6.39 -16.72
CA GLY A 180 -12.47 -7.11 -15.53
C GLY A 180 -13.14 -6.19 -14.52
N LEU A 181 -12.58 -5.02 -14.26
CA LEU A 181 -13.18 -4.02 -13.37
C LEU A 181 -14.54 -3.56 -13.92
N GLY A 182 -14.66 -3.37 -15.24
CA GLY A 182 -15.93 -3.05 -15.88
C GLY A 182 -16.98 -4.14 -15.70
N ILE A 183 -16.61 -5.43 -15.71
CA ILE A 183 -17.51 -6.55 -15.43
C ILE A 183 -17.98 -6.51 -13.97
N VAL A 184 -17.04 -6.31 -13.02
CA VAL A 184 -17.34 -6.23 -11.59
C VAL A 184 -18.30 -5.06 -11.31
N LEU A 185 -18.03 -3.86 -11.85
CA LEU A 185 -18.88 -2.68 -11.63
C LEU A 185 -20.28 -2.86 -12.21
N ARG A 186 -20.42 -3.47 -13.40
CA ARG A 186 -21.75 -3.80 -13.95
C ARG A 186 -22.50 -4.81 -13.08
N GLY A 187 -21.82 -5.80 -12.50
CA GLY A 187 -22.43 -6.72 -11.54
C GLY A 187 -22.89 -6.01 -10.28
N ILE A 188 -22.05 -5.15 -9.71
CA ILE A 188 -22.40 -4.35 -8.54
C ILE A 188 -23.63 -3.44 -8.80
N ALA A 189 -23.73 -2.86 -9.99
CA ALA A 189 -24.86 -2.00 -10.37
C ALA A 189 -26.22 -2.75 -10.44
N THR A 190 -26.24 -4.07 -10.31
CA THR A 190 -27.46 -4.90 -10.27
C THR A 190 -27.88 -5.31 -8.85
N LEU A 191 -27.08 -4.97 -7.83
CA LEU A 191 -27.38 -5.21 -6.43
C LEU A 191 -28.36 -4.18 -5.89
#